data_040621ce466b137a5934243722ce65ec
#
_entry.id   040621ce466b137a5934243722ce65ec
#
_cell.length_a   1.000
_cell.length_b   1.000
_cell.length_c   1.000
_cell.angle_alpha   90.00
_cell.angle_beta   90.00
_cell.angle_gamma   90.00
#
_symmetry.space_group_name_H-M   'P 1'
#
loop_
_entity.id
_entity.type
_entity.pdbx_description
1 polymer ?
#
loop_
_entity_poly.entity_id
_entity_poly.type
_entity_poly.pdbx_seq_one_letter_code
_entity_poly.pdbx_strand_id
1 'polypeptide(L)'
;MSSSRADEMVLAGSAPTAPPGADPIAHIHRGTSFIVLVDGAIVVYLLATALASMNLLQGTPGTVFLATGVFTSLYIYSGYRNRKAWAYWPAVSILFLASLMFGLLALINLLQAILAGYLTGLLFVFLMGWAALGSARRAIFHWHPGYRSGYLRTTPMDSFDLEDGEMLAACPHCLAVLAIRPTQLGGADRCPHCGGALVGQDLINKYSDEEA
;
A
#
# COMPACT_ATOMS: atom_id res chain seq x y z
N MET A 1 -41.75 -0.54 10.93
CA MET A 1 -40.41 -0.22 10.44
C MET A 1 -39.83 -1.53 9.97
N SER A 2 -39.98 -1.83 8.68
CA SER A 2 -39.47 -3.05 8.04
C SER A 2 -38.11 -2.75 7.49
N SER A 3 -37.06 -3.24 8.16
CA SER A 3 -35.68 -3.25 7.60
C SER A 3 -35.73 -4.13 6.35
N SER A 4 -35.37 -3.55 5.21
CA SER A 4 -35.38 -4.25 3.94
C SER A 4 -34.31 -5.34 3.98
N ARG A 5 -34.70 -6.59 3.79
CA ARG A 5 -33.83 -7.77 3.73
C ARG A 5 -32.77 -7.70 2.61
N ALA A 6 -32.87 -6.71 1.73
CA ALA A 6 -31.91 -6.44 0.67
C ALA A 6 -30.59 -5.86 1.20
N ASP A 7 -30.62 -5.18 2.38
CA ASP A 7 -29.43 -4.61 3.01
C ASP A 7 -28.58 -5.66 3.73
N GLU A 8 -29.08 -6.88 3.89
CA GLU A 8 -28.38 -7.99 4.57
C GLU A 8 -27.68 -8.98 3.63
N MET A 9 -27.82 -8.84 2.31
CA MET A 9 -27.07 -9.70 1.38
C MET A 9 -25.61 -9.24 1.26
N VAL A 10 -24.85 -9.56 2.27
CA VAL A 10 -23.38 -9.57 2.19
C VAL A 10 -22.99 -10.75 1.29
N LEU A 11 -22.48 -10.47 0.10
CA LEU A 11 -21.90 -11.50 -0.77
C LEU A 11 -20.85 -12.28 0.03
N ALA A 12 -21.01 -13.61 0.09
CA ALA A 12 -20.04 -14.50 0.72
C ALA A 12 -18.66 -14.24 0.09
N GLY A 13 -17.73 -13.67 0.86
CA GLY A 13 -16.41 -13.27 0.40
C GLY A 13 -16.18 -11.74 0.36
N SER A 14 -17.21 -10.91 0.57
CA SER A 14 -16.96 -9.50 0.83
C SER A 14 -16.37 -9.34 2.23
N ALA A 15 -15.15 -8.80 2.30
CA ALA A 15 -14.64 -8.25 3.55
C ALA A 15 -15.67 -7.30 4.14
N PRO A 16 -15.79 -7.21 5.50
CA PRO A 16 -16.74 -6.31 6.14
C PRO A 16 -16.62 -4.94 5.47
N THR A 17 -17.72 -4.49 4.89
CA THR A 17 -17.78 -3.25 4.12
C THR A 17 -17.29 -2.11 5.01
N ALA A 18 -16.09 -1.62 4.75
CA ALA A 18 -15.64 -0.39 5.35
C ALA A 18 -16.69 0.69 5.03
N PRO A 19 -17.01 1.59 5.98
CA PRO A 19 -17.98 2.64 5.74
C PRO A 19 -17.67 3.37 4.43
N PRO A 20 -18.68 3.79 3.65
CA PRO A 20 -18.49 4.48 2.39
C PRO A 20 -17.51 5.64 2.58
N GLY A 21 -16.41 5.66 1.82
CA GLY A 21 -15.34 6.66 1.96
C GLY A 21 -14.18 6.27 2.88
N ALA A 22 -14.21 5.10 3.54
CA ALA A 22 -13.05 4.64 4.31
C ALA A 22 -11.91 4.23 3.35
N ASP A 23 -10.77 4.84 3.54
CA ASP A 23 -9.55 4.51 2.80
C ASP A 23 -8.97 3.17 3.30
N PRO A 24 -9.00 2.09 2.49
CA PRO A 24 -8.64 0.75 2.94
C PRO A 24 -7.17 0.62 3.37
N ILE A 25 -6.30 1.50 2.87
CA ILE A 25 -4.88 1.46 3.21
C ILE A 25 -4.46 2.54 4.23
N ALA A 26 -5.37 3.41 4.68
CA ALA A 26 -5.04 4.55 5.53
C ALA A 26 -4.24 4.19 6.78
N HIS A 27 -4.65 3.12 7.47
CA HIS A 27 -3.99 2.65 8.69
C HIS A 27 -2.57 2.13 8.40
N ILE A 28 -2.45 1.26 7.39
CA ILE A 28 -1.15 0.68 7.00
C ILE A 28 -0.22 1.77 6.48
N HIS A 29 -0.75 2.68 5.66
CA HIS A 29 0.01 3.79 5.10
C HIS A 29 0.54 4.74 6.18
N ARG A 30 -0.25 5.07 7.20
CA ARG A 30 0.18 5.92 8.32
C ARG A 30 1.33 5.28 9.09
N GLY A 31 1.21 3.99 9.42
CA GLY A 31 2.26 3.25 10.11
C GLY A 31 3.54 3.15 9.27
N THR A 32 3.42 2.85 7.98
CA THR A 32 4.56 2.75 7.07
C THR A 32 5.23 4.11 6.86
N SER A 33 4.47 5.21 6.77
CA SER A 33 5.03 6.57 6.65
C SER A 33 5.91 6.92 7.83
N PHE A 34 5.48 6.59 9.06
CA PHE A 34 6.30 6.80 10.24
C PHE A 34 7.61 5.99 10.19
N ILE A 35 7.55 4.73 9.76
CA ILE A 35 8.76 3.90 9.62
C ILE A 35 9.71 4.45 8.54
N VAL A 36 9.19 4.94 7.41
CA VAL A 36 10.02 5.59 6.38
C VAL A 36 10.80 6.79 6.95
N LEU A 37 10.16 7.57 7.84
CA LEU A 37 10.84 8.68 8.51
C LEU A 37 11.96 8.19 9.44
N VAL A 38 11.67 7.20 10.28
CA VAL A 38 12.63 6.64 11.24
C VAL A 38 13.79 5.96 10.52
N ASP A 39 13.48 5.10 9.55
CA ASP A 39 14.47 4.40 8.74
C ASP A 39 15.34 5.39 7.96
N GLY A 40 14.75 6.45 7.39
CA GLY A 40 15.48 7.51 6.72
C GLY A 40 16.48 8.24 7.63
N ALA A 41 16.07 8.57 8.85
CA ALA A 41 16.95 9.19 9.83
C ALA A 41 18.11 8.25 10.24
N ILE A 42 17.81 6.97 10.47
CA ILE A 42 18.83 5.96 10.83
C ILE A 42 19.78 5.72 9.67
N VAL A 43 19.30 5.61 8.45
CA VAL A 43 20.16 5.44 7.25
C VAL A 43 21.13 6.61 7.13
N VAL A 44 20.66 7.85 7.26
CA VAL A 44 21.53 9.05 7.20
C VAL A 44 22.55 9.01 8.33
N TYR A 45 22.15 8.68 9.55
CA TYR A 45 23.05 8.57 10.70
C TYR A 45 24.12 7.48 10.50
N LEU A 46 23.74 6.28 10.06
CA LEU A 46 24.66 5.17 9.85
C LEU A 46 25.64 5.45 8.71
N LEU A 47 25.16 6.04 7.62
CA LEU A 47 26.03 6.46 6.52
C LEU A 47 27.01 7.55 6.97
N ALA A 48 26.55 8.52 7.72
CA ALA A 48 27.40 9.59 8.24
C ALA A 48 28.48 9.03 9.18
N THR A 49 28.14 8.13 10.09
CA THR A 49 29.12 7.50 10.98
C THR A 49 30.12 6.62 10.23
N ALA A 50 29.67 5.87 9.23
CA ALA A 50 30.55 5.05 8.39
C ALA A 50 31.54 5.92 7.59
N LEU A 51 31.06 7.01 6.97
CA LEU A 51 31.92 7.92 6.20
C LEU A 51 32.85 8.73 7.12
N ALA A 52 32.40 9.10 8.32
CA ALA A 52 33.24 9.77 9.31
C ALA A 52 34.38 8.86 9.80
N SER A 53 34.13 7.57 10.00
CA SER A 53 35.16 6.59 10.38
C SER A 53 36.22 6.42 9.31
N MET A 54 35.90 6.71 8.04
CA MET A 54 36.84 6.72 6.89
C MET A 54 37.52 8.08 6.69
N ASN A 55 37.33 9.03 7.61
CA ASN A 55 37.82 10.42 7.51
C ASN A 55 37.29 11.22 6.29
N LEU A 56 36.19 10.76 5.66
CA LEU A 56 35.63 11.39 4.47
C LEU A 56 34.68 12.57 4.80
N LEU A 57 34.24 12.67 6.05
CA LEU A 57 33.24 13.65 6.48
C LEU A 57 33.76 14.58 7.59
N GLN A 58 35.00 15.02 7.51
CA GLN A 58 35.52 15.99 8.47
C GLN A 58 35.23 17.43 8.05
N GLY A 59 34.83 18.27 9.02
CA GLY A 59 34.55 19.69 8.77
C GLY A 59 33.30 19.95 7.92
N THR A 60 33.38 20.93 7.03
CA THR A 60 32.27 21.41 6.19
C THR A 60 31.62 20.30 5.32
N PRO A 61 32.35 19.38 4.69
CA PRO A 61 31.72 18.29 3.91
C PRO A 61 30.77 17.43 4.74
N GLY A 62 31.13 17.13 5.98
CA GLY A 62 30.28 16.33 6.88
C GLY A 62 28.97 16.99 7.24
N THR A 63 29.01 18.30 7.54
CA THR A 63 27.81 19.06 7.86
C THR A 63 26.88 19.20 6.65
N VAL A 64 27.44 19.42 5.45
CA VAL A 64 26.68 19.49 4.20
C VAL A 64 26.02 18.13 3.90
N PHE A 65 26.76 17.02 4.06
CA PHE A 65 26.20 15.67 3.86
C PHE A 65 25.02 15.39 4.80
N LEU A 66 25.21 15.67 6.10
CA LEU A 66 24.14 15.46 7.09
C LEU A 66 22.92 16.32 6.79
N ALA A 67 23.12 17.62 6.53
CA ALA A 67 22.02 18.53 6.20
C ALA A 67 21.27 18.04 4.96
N THR A 68 21.96 17.73 3.87
CA THR A 68 21.35 17.23 2.63
C THR A 68 20.62 15.92 2.86
N GLY A 69 21.20 14.97 3.61
CA GLY A 69 20.57 13.69 3.93
C GLY A 69 19.28 13.86 4.74
N VAL A 70 19.31 14.71 5.76
CA VAL A 70 18.12 15.01 6.58
C VAL A 70 17.04 15.68 5.75
N PHE A 71 17.37 16.71 4.97
CA PHE A 71 16.38 17.40 4.12
C PHE A 71 15.78 16.45 3.07
N THR A 72 16.61 15.62 2.43
CA THR A 72 16.14 14.63 1.46
C THR A 72 15.19 13.62 2.11
N SER A 73 15.54 13.09 3.28
CA SER A 73 14.69 12.15 4.02
C SER A 73 13.35 12.76 4.41
N LEU A 74 13.36 14.01 4.91
CA LEU A 74 12.14 14.74 5.27
C LEU A 74 11.28 15.06 4.03
N TYR A 75 11.92 15.40 2.92
CA TYR A 75 11.22 15.68 1.67
C TYR A 75 10.53 14.42 1.13
N ILE A 76 11.24 13.27 1.11
CA ILE A 76 10.69 11.97 0.71
C ILE A 76 9.55 11.58 1.67
N TYR A 77 9.75 11.70 2.98
CA TYR A 77 8.71 11.42 3.97
C TYR A 77 7.45 12.26 3.74
N SER A 78 7.61 13.58 3.55
CA SER A 78 6.49 14.49 3.29
C SER A 78 5.73 14.10 2.01
N GLY A 79 6.47 13.83 0.93
CA GLY A 79 5.89 13.36 -0.32
C GLY A 79 5.16 12.02 -0.17
N TYR A 80 5.77 11.07 0.51
CA TYR A 80 5.20 9.74 0.75
C TYR A 80 3.95 9.82 1.64
N ARG A 81 4.00 10.56 2.74
CA ARG A 81 2.84 10.78 3.63
C ARG A 81 1.65 11.37 2.88
N ASN A 82 1.90 12.29 1.95
CA ASN A 82 0.88 12.93 1.11
C ASN A 82 0.55 12.14 -0.17
N ARG A 83 1.02 10.89 -0.27
CA ARG A 83 0.78 9.99 -1.42
C ARG A 83 1.14 10.58 -2.77
N LYS A 84 2.22 11.35 -2.82
CA LYS A 84 2.75 11.85 -4.10
C LYS A 84 3.37 10.69 -4.88
N ALA A 85 3.00 10.54 -6.17
CA ALA A 85 3.46 9.42 -7.00
C ALA A 85 5.00 9.32 -7.07
N TRP A 86 5.70 10.45 -7.15
CA TRP A 86 7.16 10.49 -7.19
C TRP A 86 7.83 9.94 -5.93
N ALA A 87 7.20 10.08 -4.75
CA ALA A 87 7.78 9.70 -3.47
C ALA A 87 7.68 8.19 -3.18
N TYR A 88 6.90 7.45 -3.97
CA TYR A 88 6.68 6.02 -3.77
C TYR A 88 7.98 5.21 -3.80
N TRP A 89 8.69 5.27 -4.93
CA TRP A 89 9.92 4.51 -5.11
C TRP A 89 11.08 4.96 -4.22
N PRO A 90 11.33 6.26 -4.01
CA PRO A 90 12.30 6.72 -3.02
C PRO A 90 12.02 6.20 -1.60
N ALA A 91 10.76 6.16 -1.16
CA ALA A 91 10.42 5.60 0.15
C ALA A 91 10.70 4.09 0.23
N VAL A 92 10.37 3.33 -0.83
CA VAL A 92 10.74 1.89 -0.92
C VAL A 92 12.25 1.69 -0.86
N SER A 93 13.01 2.56 -1.54
CA SER A 93 14.47 2.52 -1.52
C SER A 93 15.04 2.77 -0.12
N ILE A 94 14.47 3.69 0.66
CA ILE A 94 14.86 3.92 2.07
C ILE A 94 14.62 2.66 2.90
N LEU A 95 13.42 2.05 2.80
CA LEU A 95 13.09 0.83 3.54
C LEU A 95 14.02 -0.33 3.19
N PHE A 96 14.34 -0.48 1.90
CA PHE A 96 15.25 -1.53 1.43
C PHE A 96 16.68 -1.29 1.93
N LEU A 97 17.17 -0.06 1.82
CA LEU A 97 18.50 0.32 2.30
C LEU A 97 18.63 0.16 3.82
N ALA A 98 17.62 0.57 4.58
CA ALA A 98 17.56 0.37 6.02
C ALA A 98 17.61 -1.12 6.38
N SER A 99 16.83 -1.95 5.70
CA SER A 99 16.85 -3.41 5.88
C SER A 99 18.24 -4.00 5.61
N LEU A 100 18.89 -3.59 4.55
CA LEU A 100 20.24 -4.04 4.20
C LEU A 100 21.26 -3.63 5.27
N MET A 101 21.21 -2.39 5.74
CA MET A 101 22.14 -1.87 6.76
C MET A 101 21.91 -2.56 8.12
N PHE A 102 20.67 -2.73 8.55
CA PHE A 102 20.37 -3.48 9.76
C PHE A 102 20.79 -4.94 9.66
N GLY A 103 20.56 -5.58 8.50
CA GLY A 103 21.00 -6.96 8.26
C GLY A 103 22.52 -7.10 8.34
N LEU A 104 23.26 -6.15 7.74
CA LEU A 104 24.72 -6.11 7.83
C LEU A 104 25.21 -5.91 9.27
N LEU A 105 24.60 -4.99 10.02
CA LEU A 105 24.91 -4.77 11.43
C LEU A 105 24.62 -6.01 12.27
N ALA A 106 23.50 -6.70 12.03
CA ALA A 106 23.18 -7.95 12.71
C ALA A 106 24.25 -9.02 12.42
N LEU A 107 24.69 -9.14 11.17
CA LEU A 107 25.75 -10.09 10.79
C LEU A 107 27.09 -9.75 11.45
N ILE A 108 27.49 -8.48 11.47
CA ILE A 108 28.72 -8.04 12.13
C ILE A 108 28.69 -8.36 13.64
N ASN A 109 27.58 -8.03 14.32
CA ASN A 109 27.41 -8.34 15.74
C ASN A 109 27.41 -9.86 16.01
N LEU A 110 26.81 -10.65 15.11
CA LEU A 110 26.84 -12.11 15.21
C LEU A 110 28.26 -12.66 15.10
N LEU A 111 29.04 -12.20 14.13
CA LEU A 111 30.45 -12.60 13.99
C LEU A 111 31.27 -12.20 15.20
N GLN A 112 31.09 -11.00 15.74
CA GLN A 112 31.77 -10.55 16.96
C GLN A 112 31.35 -11.39 18.18
N ALA A 113 30.08 -11.74 18.33
CA ALA A 113 29.61 -12.59 19.42
C ALA A 113 30.25 -13.98 19.36
N ILE A 114 30.37 -14.56 18.16
CA ILE A 114 30.98 -15.90 17.97
C ILE A 114 32.51 -15.84 18.18
N LEU A 115 33.19 -14.87 17.59
CA LEU A 115 34.65 -14.85 17.57
C LEU A 115 35.26 -14.29 18.87
N ALA A 116 34.62 -13.32 19.48
CA ALA A 116 35.10 -12.62 20.67
C ALA A 116 34.34 -12.97 21.98
N GLY A 117 33.32 -13.82 21.90
CA GLY A 117 32.55 -14.27 23.09
C GLY A 117 31.67 -13.17 23.69
N TYR A 118 31.35 -12.10 22.99
CA TYR A 118 30.51 -11.01 23.49
C TYR A 118 29.04 -11.39 23.49
N LEU A 119 28.52 -11.89 24.60
CA LEU A 119 27.09 -12.27 24.72
C LEU A 119 26.13 -11.09 24.52
N THR A 120 26.55 -9.85 24.84
CA THR A 120 25.76 -8.65 24.58
C THR A 120 25.55 -8.43 23.08
N GLY A 121 26.47 -8.92 22.22
CA GLY A 121 26.30 -8.90 20.77
C GLY A 121 25.04 -9.64 20.29
N LEU A 122 24.65 -10.72 20.98
CA LEU A 122 23.44 -11.47 20.62
C LEU A 122 22.15 -10.66 20.79
N LEU A 123 22.09 -9.77 21.76
CA LEU A 123 20.98 -8.84 21.90
C LEU A 123 20.87 -7.90 20.69
N PHE A 124 22.01 -7.38 20.25
CA PHE A 124 22.05 -6.52 19.04
C PHE A 124 21.75 -7.30 17.77
N VAL A 125 22.17 -8.55 17.65
CA VAL A 125 21.77 -9.44 16.54
C VAL A 125 20.25 -9.55 16.47
N PHE A 126 19.60 -9.80 17.61
CA PHE A 126 18.15 -9.91 17.68
C PHE A 126 17.46 -8.60 17.29
N LEU A 127 17.87 -7.48 17.91
CA LEU A 127 17.26 -6.17 17.66
C LEU A 127 17.44 -5.71 16.21
N MET A 128 18.66 -5.81 15.68
CA MET A 128 18.97 -5.40 14.30
C MET A 128 18.33 -6.37 13.29
N GLY A 129 18.33 -7.67 13.56
CA GLY A 129 17.64 -8.66 12.72
C GLY A 129 16.13 -8.41 12.66
N TRP A 130 15.52 -8.12 13.81
CA TRP A 130 14.10 -7.77 13.86
C TRP A 130 13.78 -6.49 13.05
N ALA A 131 14.61 -5.45 13.21
CA ALA A 131 14.48 -4.21 12.46
C ALA A 131 14.64 -4.46 10.94
N ALA A 132 15.68 -5.24 10.56
CA ALA A 132 15.91 -5.61 9.16
C ALA A 132 14.69 -6.31 8.53
N LEU A 133 14.16 -7.33 9.21
CA LEU A 133 12.97 -8.05 8.74
C LEU A 133 11.73 -7.15 8.69
N GLY A 134 11.58 -6.24 9.65
CA GLY A 134 10.49 -5.28 9.68
C GLY A 134 10.48 -4.35 8.48
N SER A 135 11.63 -3.77 8.13
CA SER A 135 11.79 -2.88 6.97
C SER A 135 11.73 -3.65 5.66
N ALA A 136 12.33 -4.86 5.58
CA ALA A 136 12.24 -5.74 4.42
C ALA A 136 10.80 -6.11 4.08
N ARG A 137 10.03 -6.56 5.08
CA ARG A 137 8.64 -6.94 4.90
C ARG A 137 7.80 -5.78 4.36
N ARG A 138 8.04 -4.56 4.87
CA ARG A 138 7.36 -3.36 4.37
C ARG A 138 7.80 -3.01 2.95
N ALA A 139 9.09 -3.09 2.65
CA ALA A 139 9.59 -2.87 1.30
C ALA A 139 8.94 -3.83 0.30
N ILE A 140 8.90 -5.14 0.60
CA ILE A 140 8.29 -6.18 -0.24
C ILE A 140 6.78 -5.92 -0.41
N PHE A 141 6.10 -5.49 0.65
CA PHE A 141 4.67 -5.21 0.59
C PHE A 141 4.30 -4.13 -0.45
N HIS A 142 5.23 -3.22 -0.77
CA HIS A 142 5.02 -2.22 -1.82
C HIS A 142 4.93 -2.80 -3.24
N TRP A 143 5.43 -4.01 -3.48
CA TRP A 143 5.25 -4.70 -4.78
C TRP A 143 3.84 -5.26 -4.94
N HIS A 144 3.05 -5.35 -3.85
CA HIS A 144 1.69 -5.84 -3.95
C HIS A 144 0.81 -4.84 -4.73
N PRO A 145 0.14 -5.28 -5.82
CA PRO A 145 -0.63 -4.39 -6.70
C PRO A 145 -1.73 -3.64 -5.96
N GLY A 146 -2.40 -4.28 -4.99
CA GLY A 146 -3.44 -3.65 -4.19
C GLY A 146 -2.94 -2.49 -3.32
N TYR A 147 -1.71 -2.56 -2.78
CA TYR A 147 -1.15 -1.45 -2.03
C TYR A 147 -0.76 -0.30 -2.96
N ARG A 148 -0.16 -0.62 -4.12
CA ARG A 148 0.26 0.37 -5.10
C ARG A 148 -0.93 1.15 -5.66
N SER A 149 -2.02 0.47 -6.05
CA SER A 149 -3.24 1.12 -6.53
C SER A 149 -3.89 1.98 -5.45
N GLY A 150 -4.00 1.48 -4.21
CA GLY A 150 -4.52 2.25 -3.10
C GLY A 150 -3.65 3.46 -2.73
N TYR A 151 -2.31 3.36 -2.85
CA TYR A 151 -1.39 4.49 -2.63
C TYR A 151 -1.60 5.58 -3.69
N LEU A 152 -1.64 5.21 -4.96
CA LEU A 152 -1.83 6.13 -6.08
C LEU A 152 -3.29 6.61 -6.19
N ARG A 153 -4.20 6.05 -5.38
CA ARG A 153 -5.64 6.28 -5.48
C ARG A 153 -6.21 5.98 -6.87
N THR A 154 -5.48 5.17 -7.63
CA THR A 154 -5.97 4.61 -8.87
C THR A 154 -6.79 3.39 -8.52
N THR A 155 -8.09 3.54 -8.42
CA THR A 155 -8.97 2.37 -8.37
C THR A 155 -8.82 1.64 -9.72
N PRO A 156 -8.98 0.31 -9.76
CA PRO A 156 -9.09 -0.36 -11.05
C PRO A 156 -10.18 0.25 -11.94
N MET A 157 -11.14 0.94 -11.34
CA MET A 157 -12.19 1.68 -12.04
C MET A 157 -11.67 2.91 -12.80
N ASP A 158 -10.66 3.62 -12.28
CA ASP A 158 -10.07 4.77 -12.97
C ASP A 158 -9.24 4.37 -14.21
N SER A 159 -8.97 3.07 -14.39
CA SER A 159 -8.30 2.53 -15.58
C SER A 159 -9.26 2.23 -16.74
N PHE A 160 -10.54 2.24 -16.49
CA PHE A 160 -11.56 2.13 -17.54
C PHE A 160 -11.99 3.54 -17.95
N ASP A 161 -11.88 3.81 -19.23
CA ASP A 161 -12.36 5.05 -19.83
C ASP A 161 -13.90 4.94 -19.94
N LEU A 162 -14.57 5.27 -18.82
CA LEU A 162 -16.03 5.21 -18.74
C LEU A 162 -16.61 6.53 -19.26
N GLU A 163 -17.59 6.43 -20.14
CA GLU A 163 -18.36 7.58 -20.57
C GLU A 163 -19.29 8.08 -19.45
N ASP A 164 -19.71 9.34 -19.54
CA ASP A 164 -20.63 9.94 -18.59
C ASP A 164 -21.92 9.10 -18.44
N GLY A 165 -22.22 8.68 -17.21
CA GLY A 165 -23.37 7.83 -16.90
C GLY A 165 -23.10 6.33 -17.02
N GLU A 166 -21.91 5.90 -17.38
CA GLU A 166 -21.50 4.49 -17.32
C GLU A 166 -20.99 4.11 -15.93
N MET A 167 -21.28 2.89 -15.53
CA MET A 167 -20.75 2.27 -14.32
C MET A 167 -20.29 0.83 -14.59
N LEU A 168 -19.31 0.39 -13.82
CA LEU A 168 -18.88 -1.00 -13.89
C LEU A 168 -19.81 -1.88 -13.06
N ALA A 169 -20.34 -2.94 -13.67
CA ALA A 169 -21.13 -3.95 -12.99
C ALA A 169 -20.64 -5.35 -13.37
N ALA A 170 -20.77 -6.29 -12.43
CA ALA A 170 -20.46 -7.68 -12.70
C ALA A 170 -21.70 -8.40 -13.25
N CYS A 171 -21.51 -9.20 -14.30
CA CYS A 171 -22.56 -10.06 -14.82
C CYS A 171 -22.97 -11.09 -13.76
N PRO A 172 -24.27 -11.25 -13.45
CA PRO A 172 -24.73 -12.20 -12.41
C PRO A 172 -24.43 -13.68 -12.76
N HIS A 173 -24.21 -14.00 -14.03
CA HIS A 173 -24.00 -15.40 -14.47
C HIS A 173 -22.53 -15.77 -14.60
N CYS A 174 -21.67 -14.89 -15.14
CA CYS A 174 -20.27 -15.23 -15.41
C CYS A 174 -19.25 -14.33 -14.70
N LEU A 175 -19.73 -13.36 -13.92
CA LEU A 175 -18.91 -12.40 -13.17
C LEU A 175 -17.99 -11.51 -14.03
N ALA A 176 -18.16 -11.52 -15.36
CA ALA A 176 -17.45 -10.61 -16.25
C ALA A 176 -17.82 -9.16 -15.89
N VAL A 177 -16.81 -8.30 -15.79
CA VAL A 177 -17.00 -6.87 -15.53
C VAL A 177 -17.38 -6.18 -16.83
N LEU A 178 -18.49 -5.46 -16.80
CA LEU A 178 -19.08 -4.78 -17.95
C LEU A 178 -19.26 -3.30 -17.61
N ALA A 179 -18.99 -2.42 -18.56
CA ALA A 179 -19.44 -1.03 -18.49
C ALA A 179 -20.92 -0.99 -18.91
N ILE A 180 -21.79 -0.56 -18.01
CA ILE A 180 -23.23 -0.48 -18.25
C ILE A 180 -23.76 0.93 -17.97
N ARG A 181 -24.78 1.35 -18.71
CA ARG A 181 -25.56 2.56 -18.41
C ARG A 181 -26.86 2.14 -17.71
N PRO A 182 -26.99 2.32 -16.38
CA PRO A 182 -28.18 1.87 -15.65
C PRO A 182 -29.49 2.40 -16.20
N THR A 183 -29.47 3.65 -16.71
CA THR A 183 -30.65 4.31 -17.28
C THR A 183 -31.08 3.75 -18.65
N GLN A 184 -30.21 2.98 -19.31
CA GLN A 184 -30.49 2.37 -20.62
C GLN A 184 -30.63 0.85 -20.51
N LEU A 185 -30.41 0.28 -19.33
CA LEU A 185 -30.45 -1.18 -19.12
C LEU A 185 -31.90 -1.69 -19.12
N GLY A 186 -32.22 -2.53 -20.08
CA GLY A 186 -33.53 -3.15 -20.23
C GLY A 186 -33.56 -4.64 -19.88
N GLY A 187 -34.75 -5.19 -19.69
CA GLY A 187 -34.93 -6.63 -19.38
C GLY A 187 -34.50 -7.58 -20.50
N ALA A 188 -34.36 -7.06 -21.72
CA ALA A 188 -33.90 -7.83 -22.89
C ALA A 188 -32.35 -7.90 -23.01
N ASP A 189 -31.62 -7.07 -22.25
CA ASP A 189 -30.18 -6.98 -22.37
C ASP A 189 -29.46 -8.24 -21.88
N ARG A 190 -28.51 -8.67 -22.70
CA ARG A 190 -27.75 -9.90 -22.48
C ARG A 190 -26.27 -9.60 -22.32
N CYS A 191 -25.62 -10.38 -21.48
CA CYS A 191 -24.18 -10.30 -21.33
C CYS A 191 -23.47 -10.69 -22.65
N PRO A 192 -22.59 -9.87 -23.20
CA PRO A 192 -21.86 -10.18 -24.44
C PRO A 192 -20.90 -11.36 -24.26
N HIS A 193 -20.52 -11.68 -23.03
CA HIS A 193 -19.57 -12.76 -22.73
C HIS A 193 -20.25 -14.12 -22.59
N CYS A 194 -21.40 -14.22 -21.90
CA CYS A 194 -22.05 -15.51 -21.63
C CYS A 194 -23.49 -15.62 -22.15
N GLY A 195 -24.07 -14.55 -22.73
CA GLY A 195 -25.44 -14.53 -23.19
C GLY A 195 -26.52 -14.51 -22.09
N GLY A 196 -26.12 -14.55 -20.81
CA GLY A 196 -27.04 -14.48 -19.67
C GLY A 196 -27.73 -13.12 -19.54
N ALA A 197 -28.96 -13.09 -18.97
CA ALA A 197 -29.67 -11.85 -18.73
C ALA A 197 -28.90 -10.95 -17.75
N LEU A 198 -28.78 -9.65 -18.03
CA LEU A 198 -28.10 -8.69 -17.17
C LEU A 198 -29.04 -8.18 -16.06
N VAL A 199 -30.34 -8.16 -16.31
CA VAL A 199 -31.38 -7.82 -15.32
C VAL A 199 -32.17 -9.06 -14.94
N GLY A 200 -32.26 -9.32 -13.64
CA GLY A 200 -33.05 -10.43 -13.11
C GLY A 200 -34.54 -10.20 -13.34
N GLN A 201 -35.28 -11.25 -13.68
CA GLN A 201 -36.75 -11.17 -13.87
C GLN A 201 -37.49 -10.66 -12.61
N ASP A 202 -36.96 -10.98 -11.43
CA ASP A 202 -37.51 -10.53 -10.15
C ASP A 202 -37.48 -9.00 -10.00
N LEU A 203 -36.44 -8.35 -10.51
CA LEU A 203 -36.30 -6.89 -10.53
C LEU A 203 -37.27 -6.28 -11.52
N ILE A 204 -37.43 -6.87 -12.71
CA ILE A 204 -38.37 -6.39 -13.74
C ILE A 204 -39.76 -6.44 -13.20
N ASN A 205 -40.18 -7.56 -12.61
CA ASN A 205 -41.53 -7.73 -12.05
C ASN A 205 -41.78 -6.73 -10.92
N LYS A 206 -40.80 -6.51 -10.05
CA LYS A 206 -40.93 -5.58 -8.93
C LYS A 206 -41.19 -4.14 -9.36
N TYR A 207 -40.51 -3.68 -10.39
CA TYR A 207 -40.65 -2.30 -10.87
C TYR A 207 -41.83 -2.12 -11.84
N SER A 208 -42.25 -3.17 -12.56
CA SER A 208 -43.48 -3.11 -13.37
C SER A 208 -44.74 -2.99 -12.53
N ASP A 209 -44.72 -3.52 -11.29
CA ASP A 209 -45.86 -3.43 -10.37
C ASP A 209 -45.96 -2.05 -9.65
N GLU A 210 -44.87 -1.26 -9.66
CA GLU A 210 -44.87 0.10 -9.09
C GLU A 210 -45.35 1.19 -10.08
N GLU A 211 -45.37 0.90 -11.38
CA GLU A 211 -45.88 1.81 -12.42
C GLU A 211 -47.34 1.58 -12.81
N ALA A 212 -48.01 0.57 -12.26
CA ALA A 212 -49.43 0.25 -12.51
C ALA A 212 -50.32 0.72 -11.35
#